data_e6cf92398d5df9a6a52b3dbaeb780a5c
#
_entry.id   e6cf92398d5df9a6a52b3dbaeb780a5c
#
_cell.length_a   1.000
_cell.length_b   1.000
_cell.length_c   1.000
_cell.angle_alpha   90.00
_cell.angle_beta   90.00
_cell.angle_gamma   90.00
#
_symmetry.space_group_name_H-M   'P 1'
#
loop_
_entity.id
_entity.type
_entity.pdbx_description
1 polymer ?
#
loop_
_entity_poly.entity_id
_entity_poly.type
_entity_poly.pdbx_seq_one_letter_code
_entity_poly.pdbx_strand_id
1 'polypeptide(L)'
;NVDDGHIDSVTLFGKGWEIEVSAKIFIDGTGDGDLAYMAGARYEKGQDNCGKMQPPTLMCTVRGVELEKLWKFVEDDPEQMVWGSTVEMKEGYNADFFRASPNHVFVGLRKLFGQLREQGELPVDRDTLIYINSLVPGEVHLNCTRHLGVDGSDIIDLTRAEIEGHLQLPKLVECLRKHVPGFENAYLTQIYPFIGIRESRRFNGISTLKADSIIAGEIPEDSIGLGSYIIDIHDGGGAGTIVKKVPPYGLPYGVTVSADIDNLMLTGRCVSVDSVVMSSLRVMPTCMVLGEGAGTAAAMAVKKKILPADVNVKQLRKKLVENGVLMAPVEKKD
;
A
#
# COMPACT_ATOMS: atom_id res chain seq x y z
N ASN A 1 -20.14 -17.65 12.11
CA ASN A 1 -20.91 -18.83 11.74
C ASN A 1 -20.90 -18.97 10.22
N VAL A 2 -20.41 -20.10 9.73
CA VAL A 2 -20.34 -20.42 8.30
C VAL A 2 -20.93 -21.82 8.10
N ASP A 3 -21.80 -21.96 7.13
CA ASP A 3 -22.37 -23.23 6.72
C ASP A 3 -22.21 -23.41 5.21
N ASP A 4 -21.63 -24.51 4.77
CA ASP A 4 -21.41 -24.91 3.37
C ASP A 4 -20.92 -23.75 2.45
N GLY A 5 -19.93 -22.99 2.93
CA GLY A 5 -19.34 -21.86 2.17
C GLY A 5 -20.20 -20.59 2.16
N HIS A 6 -21.16 -20.47 3.08
CA HIS A 6 -22.01 -19.29 3.28
C HIS A 6 -21.84 -18.71 4.68
N ILE A 7 -21.68 -17.41 4.83
CA ILE A 7 -21.64 -16.74 6.14
C ILE A 7 -23.06 -16.43 6.57
N ASP A 8 -23.53 -17.08 7.64
CA ASP A 8 -24.84 -16.79 8.24
C ASP A 8 -24.79 -15.55 9.14
N SER A 9 -23.73 -15.46 9.95
CA SER A 9 -23.55 -14.35 10.89
C SER A 9 -22.08 -14.16 11.26
N VAL A 10 -21.77 -12.97 11.77
CA VAL A 10 -20.47 -12.59 12.32
C VAL A 10 -20.69 -12.12 13.76
N THR A 11 -19.93 -12.67 14.69
CA THR A 11 -19.93 -12.20 16.07
C THR A 11 -18.86 -11.13 16.26
N LEU A 12 -19.28 -9.95 16.70
CA LEU A 12 -18.43 -8.83 17.01
C LEU A 12 -18.23 -8.72 18.52
N PHE A 13 -16.97 -8.64 18.95
CA PHE A 13 -16.62 -8.43 20.34
C PHE A 13 -16.11 -7.00 20.55
N GLY A 14 -16.61 -6.35 21.59
CA GLY A 14 -16.17 -5.05 22.03
C GLY A 14 -16.01 -5.02 23.54
N LYS A 15 -15.54 -3.89 24.09
CA LYS A 15 -15.36 -3.75 25.52
C LYS A 15 -16.72 -3.80 26.23
N GLY A 16 -17.01 -4.93 26.90
CA GLY A 16 -18.24 -5.13 27.67
C GLY A 16 -19.46 -5.51 26.84
N TRP A 17 -19.31 -5.89 25.54
CA TRP A 17 -20.42 -6.35 24.70
C TRP A 17 -19.99 -7.40 23.68
N GLU A 18 -20.97 -8.18 23.26
CA GLU A 18 -20.91 -9.15 22.18
C GLU A 18 -22.18 -9.01 21.34
N ILE A 19 -22.04 -8.88 20.02
CA ILE A 19 -23.18 -8.73 19.12
C ILE A 19 -23.02 -9.68 17.95
N GLU A 20 -24.05 -10.45 17.66
CA GLU A 20 -24.17 -11.23 16.44
C GLU A 20 -24.87 -10.42 15.35
N VAL A 21 -24.27 -10.35 14.17
CA VAL A 21 -24.75 -9.59 13.01
C VAL A 21 -24.95 -10.55 11.85
N SER A 22 -26.17 -10.63 11.33
CA SER A 22 -26.49 -11.35 10.09
C SER A 22 -26.66 -10.37 8.93
N ALA A 23 -26.15 -10.73 7.76
CA ALA A 23 -26.30 -9.96 6.54
C ALA A 23 -26.50 -10.89 5.33
N LYS A 24 -27.02 -10.35 4.24
CA LYS A 24 -27.16 -11.10 2.99
C LYS A 24 -25.84 -11.21 2.23
N ILE A 25 -24.99 -10.20 2.34
CA ILE A 25 -23.65 -10.12 1.72
C ILE A 25 -22.72 -9.46 2.73
N PHE A 26 -21.55 -9.99 2.87
CA PHE A 26 -20.46 -9.45 3.66
C PHE A 26 -19.37 -8.89 2.74
N ILE A 27 -18.74 -7.80 3.15
CA ILE A 27 -17.60 -7.20 2.44
C ILE A 27 -16.44 -7.13 3.42
N ASP A 28 -15.39 -7.91 3.17
CA ASP A 28 -14.16 -7.85 3.96
C ASP A 28 -13.31 -6.66 3.51
N GLY A 29 -13.25 -5.64 4.35
CA GLY A 29 -12.42 -4.44 4.20
C GLY A 29 -11.37 -4.32 5.30
N THR A 30 -11.05 -5.39 6.03
CA THR A 30 -10.08 -5.37 7.15
C THR A 30 -8.66 -5.10 6.69
N GLY A 31 -8.39 -5.21 5.39
CA GLY A 31 -7.07 -5.03 4.79
C GLY A 31 -6.24 -6.31 4.81
N ASP A 32 -6.35 -7.11 5.85
CA ASP A 32 -5.64 -8.39 6.00
C ASP A 32 -6.55 -9.60 5.75
N GLY A 33 -7.84 -9.34 5.42
CA GLY A 33 -8.82 -10.37 5.09
C GLY A 33 -9.20 -11.22 6.30
N ASP A 34 -9.38 -10.59 7.46
CA ASP A 34 -9.62 -11.34 8.70
C ASP A 34 -10.96 -12.07 8.68
N LEU A 35 -12.00 -11.46 8.11
CA LEU A 35 -13.30 -12.13 7.98
C LEU A 35 -13.20 -13.31 7.00
N ALA A 36 -12.55 -13.13 5.85
CA ALA A 36 -12.34 -14.19 4.86
C ALA A 36 -11.52 -15.35 5.46
N TYR A 37 -10.49 -15.04 6.25
CA TYR A 37 -9.70 -16.03 6.98
C TYR A 37 -10.54 -16.83 7.98
N MET A 38 -11.32 -16.13 8.82
CA MET A 38 -12.20 -16.78 9.81
C MET A 38 -13.31 -17.60 9.16
N ALA A 39 -13.74 -17.21 7.95
CA ALA A 39 -14.71 -17.96 7.16
C ALA A 39 -14.11 -19.18 6.44
N GLY A 40 -12.78 -19.41 6.52
CA GLY A 40 -12.11 -20.56 5.93
C GLY A 40 -11.76 -20.40 4.43
N ALA A 41 -11.80 -19.18 3.88
CA ALA A 41 -11.40 -18.93 2.51
C ALA A 41 -9.90 -19.17 2.29
N ARG A 42 -9.52 -19.71 1.13
CA ARG A 42 -8.12 -19.98 0.77
C ARG A 42 -7.40 -18.70 0.37
N TYR A 43 -6.14 -18.62 0.76
CA TYR A 43 -5.29 -17.45 0.51
C TYR A 43 -3.83 -17.83 0.26
N GLU A 44 -3.09 -16.87 -0.27
CA GLU A 44 -1.64 -16.91 -0.42
C GLU A 44 -0.98 -15.76 0.36
N LYS A 45 0.28 -15.91 0.75
CA LYS A 45 1.11 -14.90 1.40
C LYS A 45 2.49 -14.82 0.76
N GLY A 46 3.08 -13.63 0.86
CA GLY A 46 4.47 -13.41 0.49
C GLY A 46 4.73 -13.34 -1.00
N GLN A 47 5.98 -13.02 -1.32
CA GLN A 47 6.48 -12.89 -2.69
C GLN A 47 6.78 -14.27 -3.27
N ASP A 48 6.42 -14.49 -4.54
CA ASP A 48 6.53 -15.79 -5.21
C ASP A 48 7.97 -16.32 -5.27
N ASN A 49 8.97 -15.43 -5.29
CA ASN A 49 10.38 -15.78 -5.39
C ASN A 49 11.02 -16.17 -4.05
N CYS A 50 10.49 -15.77 -2.91
CA CYS A 50 11.13 -15.97 -1.62
C CYS A 50 10.16 -16.32 -0.46
N GLY A 51 8.85 -16.25 -0.68
CA GLY A 51 7.83 -16.48 0.35
C GLY A 51 7.78 -15.41 1.45
N LYS A 52 8.63 -14.38 1.37
CA LYS A 52 8.68 -13.30 2.36
C LYS A 52 7.71 -12.19 2.00
N MET A 53 7.09 -11.60 3.01
CA MET A 53 6.22 -10.44 2.82
C MET A 53 7.02 -9.15 2.73
N GLN A 54 6.46 -8.16 2.05
CA GLN A 54 7.04 -6.84 2.01
C GLN A 54 7.06 -6.21 3.40
N PRO A 55 8.21 -5.65 3.84
CA PRO A 55 8.38 -5.17 5.20
C PRO A 55 7.45 -4.00 5.52
N PRO A 56 6.79 -3.99 6.67
CA PRO A 56 6.02 -2.86 7.14
C PRO A 56 6.90 -1.67 7.53
N THR A 57 6.26 -0.51 7.69
CA THR A 57 6.91 0.75 8.09
C THR A 57 6.10 1.43 9.17
N LEU A 58 6.74 1.83 10.26
CA LEU A 58 6.18 2.78 11.21
C LEU A 58 6.63 4.18 10.80
N MET A 59 5.67 5.04 10.48
CA MET A 59 5.92 6.43 10.08
C MET A 59 5.99 7.34 11.30
N CYS A 60 6.68 8.48 11.14
CA CYS A 60 6.68 9.52 12.15
C CYS A 60 6.70 10.92 11.52
N THR A 61 6.38 11.92 12.32
CA THR A 61 6.50 13.33 11.97
C THR A 61 7.66 13.95 12.73
N VAL A 62 8.48 14.72 12.03
CA VAL A 62 9.56 15.52 12.61
C VAL A 62 9.39 16.98 12.25
N ARG A 63 9.80 17.88 13.15
CA ARG A 63 9.88 19.34 12.97
C ARG A 63 11.29 19.84 13.08
N GLY A 64 11.51 21.11 12.76
CA GLY A 64 12.82 21.75 12.82
C GLY A 64 13.68 21.44 11.59
N VAL A 65 13.06 21.05 10.47
CA VAL A 65 13.75 20.74 9.22
C VAL A 65 13.90 22.00 8.36
N GLU A 66 15.13 22.27 7.90
CA GLU A 66 15.47 23.38 7.00
C GLU A 66 15.78 22.84 5.60
N LEU A 67 14.73 22.62 4.78
CA LEU A 67 14.84 21.93 3.48
C LEU A 67 15.81 22.62 2.51
N GLU A 68 16.00 23.94 2.57
CA GLU A 68 16.96 24.64 1.70
C GLU A 68 18.40 24.18 1.91
N LYS A 69 18.78 23.80 3.13
CA LYS A 69 20.11 23.20 3.39
C LYS A 69 20.23 21.83 2.73
N LEU A 70 19.15 21.02 2.77
CA LEU A 70 19.09 19.74 2.08
C LEU A 70 19.20 19.93 0.56
N TRP A 71 18.45 20.90 0.00
CA TRP A 71 18.50 21.17 -1.45
C TRP A 71 19.90 21.62 -1.89
N LYS A 72 20.55 22.49 -1.11
CA LYS A 72 21.92 22.89 -1.38
C LYS A 72 22.89 21.70 -1.33
N PHE A 73 22.75 20.80 -0.37
CA PHE A 73 23.57 19.59 -0.29
C PHE A 73 23.40 18.69 -1.51
N VAL A 74 22.18 18.54 -2.00
CA VAL A 74 21.87 17.75 -3.21
C VAL A 74 22.40 18.45 -4.49
N GLU A 75 22.40 19.79 -4.53
CA GLU A 75 22.98 20.56 -5.64
C GLU A 75 24.52 20.43 -5.67
N ASP A 76 25.15 20.49 -4.50
CA ASP A 76 26.62 20.37 -4.37
C ASP A 76 27.10 18.92 -4.67
N ASP A 77 26.25 17.89 -4.43
CA ASP A 77 26.53 16.49 -4.73
C ASP A 77 25.30 15.80 -5.39
N PRO A 78 25.09 15.95 -6.70
CA PRO A 78 23.97 15.37 -7.41
C PRO A 78 23.88 13.83 -7.34
N GLU A 79 24.99 13.14 -7.01
CA GLU A 79 25.01 11.68 -6.84
C GLU A 79 24.11 11.21 -5.68
N GLN A 80 23.77 12.11 -4.76
CA GLN A 80 22.79 11.82 -3.71
C GLN A 80 21.39 11.46 -4.25
N MET A 81 21.09 11.89 -5.49
CA MET A 81 19.82 11.64 -6.19
C MET A 81 19.89 10.48 -7.17
N VAL A 82 21.06 9.86 -7.36
CA VAL A 82 21.19 8.69 -8.23
C VAL A 82 20.50 7.48 -7.58
N TRP A 83 19.56 6.93 -8.30
CA TRP A 83 18.84 5.71 -7.91
C TRP A 83 19.52 4.51 -8.57
N GLY A 84 19.43 3.34 -7.97
CA GLY A 84 20.07 2.15 -8.54
C GLY A 84 19.44 1.72 -9.88
N SER A 85 20.06 0.75 -10.54
CA SER A 85 19.67 0.24 -11.86
C SER A 85 18.24 -0.30 -11.99
N THR A 86 17.55 -0.49 -10.89
CA THR A 86 16.17 -1.01 -10.83
C THR A 86 15.10 0.09 -10.78
N VAL A 87 15.49 1.36 -10.79
CA VAL A 87 14.56 2.50 -10.73
C VAL A 87 14.88 3.45 -11.88
N GLU A 88 13.93 3.59 -12.81
CA GLU A 88 13.99 4.63 -13.84
C GLU A 88 13.76 6.00 -13.20
N MET A 89 14.81 6.81 -13.17
CA MET A 89 14.70 8.21 -12.75
C MET A 89 13.84 9.00 -13.72
N LYS A 90 13.00 9.87 -13.17
CA LYS A 90 12.36 10.91 -13.96
C LYS A 90 13.43 11.96 -14.28
N GLU A 91 13.63 12.24 -15.56
CA GLU A 91 14.49 13.35 -16.00
C GLU A 91 14.07 14.64 -15.30
N GLY A 92 15.01 15.40 -14.73
CA GLY A 92 14.74 16.62 -13.97
C GLY A 92 14.39 16.43 -12.49
N TYR A 93 14.58 15.24 -11.91
CA TYR A 93 14.34 14.98 -10.48
C TYR A 93 15.55 15.50 -9.65
N ASN A 94 15.60 16.81 -9.46
CA ASN A 94 16.67 17.55 -8.80
C ASN A 94 16.10 18.50 -7.71
N ALA A 95 16.95 19.30 -7.08
CA ALA A 95 16.56 20.24 -6.05
C ALA A 95 15.51 21.25 -6.52
N ASP A 96 15.65 21.78 -7.75
CA ASP A 96 14.69 22.73 -8.31
C ASP A 96 13.31 22.10 -8.52
N PHE A 97 13.26 20.83 -8.94
CA PHE A 97 12.01 20.09 -9.03
C PHE A 97 11.30 20.05 -7.68
N PHE A 98 12.02 19.73 -6.58
CA PHE A 98 11.41 19.63 -5.26
C PHE A 98 11.01 20.99 -4.68
N ARG A 99 11.75 22.06 -4.97
CA ARG A 99 11.34 23.43 -4.65
C ARG A 99 10.04 23.82 -5.36
N ALA A 100 9.93 23.49 -6.64
CA ALA A 100 8.74 23.76 -7.45
C ALA A 100 7.55 22.83 -7.14
N SER A 101 7.82 21.67 -6.56
CA SER A 101 6.82 20.60 -6.30
C SER A 101 6.85 20.17 -4.83
N PRO A 102 6.53 21.06 -3.87
CA PRO A 102 6.68 20.79 -2.44
C PRO A 102 5.79 19.63 -1.94
N ASN A 103 4.73 19.29 -2.68
CA ASN A 103 3.84 18.17 -2.33
C ASN A 103 4.32 16.82 -2.87
N HIS A 104 5.45 16.79 -3.59
CA HIS A 104 6.00 15.55 -4.10
C HIS A 104 6.77 14.81 -2.99
N VAL A 105 6.62 13.49 -2.94
CA VAL A 105 7.42 12.67 -2.03
C VAL A 105 8.91 12.77 -2.41
N PHE A 106 9.75 13.07 -1.44
CA PHE A 106 11.20 13.01 -1.61
C PHE A 106 11.69 11.57 -1.42
N VAL A 107 12.51 11.11 -2.34
CA VAL A 107 13.24 9.85 -2.23
C VAL A 107 14.66 10.09 -2.73
N GLY A 108 15.64 9.98 -1.85
CA GLY A 108 17.03 10.31 -2.22
C GLY A 108 18.04 9.95 -1.13
N LEU A 109 19.22 10.57 -1.20
CA LEU A 109 20.36 10.38 -0.29
C LEU A 109 20.92 8.94 -0.27
N ARG A 110 20.82 8.23 -1.38
CA ARG A 110 21.28 6.83 -1.46
C ARG A 110 22.78 6.68 -1.19
N LYS A 111 23.60 7.62 -1.70
CA LYS A 111 25.04 7.63 -1.47
C LYS A 111 25.34 7.78 0.02
N LEU A 112 24.74 8.77 0.67
CA LEU A 112 24.91 9.00 2.11
C LEU A 112 24.41 7.80 2.94
N PHE A 113 23.24 7.26 2.64
CA PHE A 113 22.69 6.10 3.37
C PHE A 113 23.55 4.84 3.18
N GLY A 114 24.15 4.66 1.98
CA GLY A 114 25.13 3.61 1.74
C GLY A 114 26.37 3.75 2.63
N GLN A 115 26.96 4.94 2.69
CA GLN A 115 28.09 5.24 3.55
C GLN A 115 27.78 5.02 5.04
N LEU A 116 26.63 5.51 5.51
CA LEU A 116 26.23 5.33 6.91
C LEU A 116 25.99 3.85 7.26
N ARG A 117 25.49 3.06 6.32
CA ARG A 117 25.34 1.61 6.49
C ARG A 117 26.71 0.92 6.61
N GLU A 118 27.64 1.22 5.72
CA GLU A 118 29.02 0.67 5.76
C GLU A 118 29.72 1.02 7.07
N GLN A 119 29.46 2.19 7.64
CA GLN A 119 29.99 2.64 8.91
C GLN A 119 29.25 2.06 10.13
N GLY A 120 28.11 1.37 9.92
CA GLY A 120 27.28 0.86 11.02
C GLY A 120 26.52 1.94 11.78
N GLU A 121 26.40 3.15 11.22
CA GLU A 121 25.73 4.30 11.85
C GLU A 121 24.25 4.43 11.44
N LEU A 122 23.80 3.75 10.38
CA LEU A 122 22.40 3.77 9.93
C LEU A 122 21.54 2.82 10.79
N PRO A 123 20.58 3.32 11.56
CA PRO A 123 19.82 2.47 12.49
C PRO A 123 18.62 1.75 11.82
N VAL A 124 18.45 1.89 10.50
CA VAL A 124 17.34 1.34 9.72
C VAL A 124 17.86 0.56 8.53
N ASP A 125 17.12 -0.49 8.16
CA ASP A 125 17.47 -1.30 7.00
C ASP A 125 16.88 -0.71 5.71
N ARG A 126 17.33 0.52 5.37
CA ARG A 126 16.89 1.30 4.20
C ARG A 126 18.10 1.79 3.42
N ASP A 127 17.89 2.03 2.14
CA ASP A 127 18.92 2.54 1.23
C ASP A 127 18.71 4.01 0.82
N THR A 128 17.61 4.62 1.25
CA THR A 128 17.24 6.00 0.90
C THR A 128 16.49 6.69 2.01
N LEU A 129 16.60 8.01 2.08
CA LEU A 129 15.67 8.85 2.84
C LEU A 129 14.38 9.02 2.05
N ILE A 130 13.23 8.74 2.70
CA ILE A 130 11.90 9.00 2.14
C ILE A 130 11.14 9.89 3.11
N TYR A 131 10.67 11.04 2.63
CA TYR A 131 9.76 11.88 3.39
C TYR A 131 8.71 12.55 2.50
N ILE A 132 7.63 12.97 3.13
CA ILE A 132 6.54 13.75 2.55
C ILE A 132 6.47 15.07 3.32
N ASN A 133 6.40 16.20 2.61
CA ASN A 133 6.22 17.49 3.25
C ASN A 133 4.84 17.58 3.90
N SER A 134 4.82 18.16 5.10
CA SER A 134 3.58 18.61 5.74
C SER A 134 3.14 19.97 5.17
N LEU A 135 1.92 20.39 5.49
CA LEU A 135 1.45 21.76 5.25
C LEU A 135 2.06 22.77 6.22
N VAL A 136 2.74 22.30 7.27
CA VAL A 136 3.43 23.13 8.27
C VAL A 136 4.88 23.31 7.84
N PRO A 137 5.39 24.55 7.68
CA PRO A 137 6.78 24.78 7.32
C PRO A 137 7.75 24.15 8.32
N GLY A 138 8.79 23.49 7.80
CA GLY A 138 9.79 22.80 8.63
C GLY A 138 9.32 21.50 9.27
N GLU A 139 8.15 20.99 8.87
CA GLU A 139 7.61 19.70 9.28
C GLU A 139 7.59 18.72 8.11
N VAL A 140 8.07 17.50 8.34
CA VAL A 140 8.04 16.42 7.35
C VAL A 140 7.59 15.09 8.00
N HIS A 141 6.96 14.24 7.19
CA HIS A 141 6.55 12.89 7.56
C HIS A 141 7.55 11.88 7.01
N LEU A 142 8.27 11.18 7.89
CA LEU A 142 9.28 10.19 7.51
C LEU A 142 8.64 8.82 7.25
N ASN A 143 8.95 8.23 6.08
CA ASN A 143 8.62 6.85 5.71
C ASN A 143 9.94 6.06 5.56
N CYS A 144 10.68 5.89 6.66
CA CYS A 144 12.05 5.39 6.62
C CYS A 144 12.31 4.14 7.45
N THR A 145 11.44 3.75 8.39
CA THR A 145 11.62 2.47 9.10
C THR A 145 11.33 1.28 8.18
N ARG A 146 11.90 0.13 8.52
CA ARG A 146 11.72 -1.11 7.77
C ARG A 146 11.90 -2.30 8.71
N HIS A 147 10.89 -3.16 8.77
CA HIS A 147 10.87 -4.30 9.69
C HIS A 147 10.76 -5.60 8.87
N LEU A 148 11.90 -6.31 8.72
CA LEU A 148 11.96 -7.54 7.94
C LEU A 148 11.35 -8.71 8.72
N GLY A 149 10.80 -9.70 7.98
CA GLY A 149 10.27 -10.93 8.55
C GLY A 149 9.05 -10.75 9.44
N VAL A 150 8.18 -9.77 9.11
CA VAL A 150 6.94 -9.49 9.84
C VAL A 150 5.75 -10.01 9.05
N ASP A 151 4.95 -10.85 9.67
CA ASP A 151 3.61 -11.22 9.18
C ASP A 151 2.57 -10.26 9.77
N GLY A 152 2.05 -9.34 8.96
CA GLY A 152 1.04 -8.37 9.38
C GLY A 152 -0.30 -8.98 9.78
N SER A 153 -0.52 -10.27 9.53
CA SER A 153 -1.70 -11.03 9.95
C SER A 153 -1.49 -11.85 11.23
N ASP A 154 -0.31 -11.74 11.86
CA ASP A 154 0.02 -12.33 13.15
C ASP A 154 0.19 -11.23 14.21
N ILE A 155 -0.59 -11.28 15.29
CA ILE A 155 -0.60 -10.24 16.33
C ILE A 155 0.72 -10.18 17.10
N ILE A 156 1.44 -11.28 17.23
CA ILE A 156 2.75 -11.32 17.93
C ILE A 156 3.80 -10.61 17.07
N ASP A 157 3.83 -10.90 15.78
CA ASP A 157 4.72 -10.23 14.83
C ASP A 157 4.41 -8.73 14.71
N LEU A 158 3.13 -8.37 14.65
CA LEU A 158 2.68 -6.98 14.67
C LEU A 158 3.15 -6.25 15.93
N THR A 159 2.94 -6.85 17.09
CA THR A 159 3.37 -6.28 18.38
C THR A 159 4.90 -6.09 18.43
N ARG A 160 5.65 -7.09 17.97
CA ARG A 160 7.12 -7.01 17.87
C ARG A 160 7.54 -5.85 16.96
N ALA A 161 6.95 -5.75 15.77
CA ALA A 161 7.28 -4.69 14.80
C ALA A 161 6.93 -3.28 15.32
N GLU A 162 5.83 -3.12 16.07
CA GLU A 162 5.47 -1.86 16.72
C GLU A 162 6.51 -1.47 17.77
N ILE A 163 6.92 -2.40 18.64
CA ILE A 163 7.95 -2.15 19.67
C ILE A 163 9.28 -1.78 18.99
N GLU A 164 9.73 -2.56 18.02
CA GLU A 164 10.97 -2.28 17.28
C GLU A 164 10.92 -0.92 16.57
N GLY A 165 9.79 -0.58 15.94
CA GLY A 165 9.59 0.70 15.27
C GLY A 165 9.71 1.88 16.23
N HIS A 166 9.07 1.80 17.39
CA HIS A 166 9.14 2.83 18.41
C HIS A 166 10.58 3.02 18.97
N LEU A 167 11.34 1.94 19.09
CA LEU A 167 12.76 2.01 19.51
C LEU A 167 13.69 2.51 18.39
N GLN A 168 13.33 2.30 17.14
CA GLN A 168 14.13 2.66 15.98
C GLN A 168 13.99 4.16 15.62
N LEU A 169 12.79 4.73 15.75
CA LEU A 169 12.50 6.10 15.30
C LEU A 169 13.35 7.17 16.01
N PRO A 170 13.55 7.18 17.34
CA PRO A 170 14.45 8.15 17.98
C PRO A 170 15.90 8.06 17.48
N LYS A 171 16.39 6.84 17.26
CA LYS A 171 17.74 6.61 16.73
C LYS A 171 17.86 7.10 15.28
N LEU A 172 16.80 6.92 14.46
CA LEU A 172 16.76 7.45 13.11
C LEU A 172 16.81 8.97 13.11
N VAL A 173 16.02 9.64 13.95
CA VAL A 173 16.03 11.11 14.03
C VAL A 173 17.39 11.63 14.48
N GLU A 174 18.05 10.97 15.44
CA GLU A 174 19.42 11.31 15.89
C GLU A 174 20.42 11.13 14.73
N CYS A 175 20.35 10.04 13.97
CA CYS A 175 21.18 9.81 12.80
C CYS A 175 20.97 10.91 11.74
N LEU A 176 19.73 11.28 11.44
CA LEU A 176 19.42 12.36 10.50
C LEU A 176 19.97 13.71 10.97
N ARG A 177 19.84 14.04 12.26
CA ARG A 177 20.42 15.26 12.86
C ARG A 177 21.92 15.35 12.69
N LYS A 178 22.61 14.23 12.84
CA LYS A 178 24.07 14.16 12.79
C LYS A 178 24.61 14.24 11.36
N HIS A 179 23.90 13.67 10.37
CA HIS A 179 24.46 13.39 9.06
C HIS A 179 23.75 14.06 7.90
N VAL A 180 22.49 14.51 8.04
CA VAL A 180 21.70 15.07 6.93
C VAL A 180 21.59 16.58 7.07
N PRO A 181 22.21 17.37 6.16
CA PRO A 181 22.07 18.82 6.15
C PRO A 181 20.60 19.25 6.11
N GLY A 182 20.23 20.18 6.99
CA GLY A 182 18.87 20.65 7.19
C GLY A 182 18.07 19.88 8.24
N PHE A 183 18.61 18.80 8.80
CA PHE A 183 18.00 18.06 9.89
C PHE A 183 18.67 18.29 11.27
N GLU A 184 19.64 19.18 11.35
CA GLU A 184 20.43 19.42 12.58
C GLU A 184 19.55 19.73 13.81
N ASN A 185 18.44 20.44 13.60
CA ASN A 185 17.47 20.82 14.62
C ASN A 185 16.21 19.96 14.60
N ALA A 186 16.21 18.85 13.84
CA ALA A 186 15.03 18.00 13.73
C ALA A 186 14.70 17.31 15.07
N TYR A 187 13.41 17.26 15.41
CA TYR A 187 12.92 16.55 16.59
C TYR A 187 11.60 15.83 16.28
N LEU A 188 11.43 14.68 16.93
CA LEU A 188 10.24 13.84 16.80
C LEU A 188 9.03 14.52 17.45
N THR A 189 7.93 14.70 16.71
CA THR A 189 6.70 15.30 17.23
C THR A 189 5.56 14.30 17.33
N GLN A 190 5.54 13.29 16.45
CA GLN A 190 4.48 12.30 16.43
C GLN A 190 5.02 10.98 15.88
N ILE A 191 4.63 9.87 16.48
CA ILE A 191 4.68 8.52 15.89
C ILE A 191 3.28 8.17 15.42
N TYR A 192 3.13 7.58 14.25
CA TYR A 192 1.83 7.19 13.73
C TYR A 192 1.23 6.06 14.57
N PRO A 193 -0.11 6.02 14.68
CA PRO A 193 -0.79 5.15 15.65
C PRO A 193 -0.64 3.66 15.36
N PHE A 194 -0.32 3.31 14.11
CA PHE A 194 -0.16 1.92 13.66
C PHE A 194 0.93 1.78 12.62
N ILE A 195 1.62 0.65 12.66
CA ILE A 195 2.57 0.26 11.64
C ILE A 195 1.84 -0.01 10.31
N GLY A 196 2.34 0.53 9.22
CA GLY A 196 1.75 0.38 7.89
C GLY A 196 2.12 -0.97 7.27
N ILE A 197 1.16 -1.90 7.24
CA ILE A 197 1.29 -3.20 6.58
C ILE A 197 1.13 -3.03 5.08
N ARG A 198 2.12 -3.51 4.30
CA ARG A 198 2.11 -3.45 2.84
C ARG A 198 1.45 -4.66 2.21
N GLU A 199 1.65 -5.81 2.81
CA GLU A 199 1.24 -7.11 2.29
C GLU A 199 0.92 -8.06 3.44
N SER A 200 -0.13 -8.86 3.28
CA SER A 200 -0.49 -9.96 4.16
C SER A 200 -1.17 -11.07 3.35
N ARG A 201 -2.41 -11.45 3.64
CA ARG A 201 -3.17 -12.45 2.90
C ARG A 201 -3.74 -11.89 1.61
N ARG A 202 -3.63 -12.62 0.51
CA ARG A 202 -4.31 -12.40 -0.77
C ARG A 202 -5.24 -13.60 -1.01
N PHE A 203 -6.55 -13.36 -0.98
CA PHE A 203 -7.54 -14.43 -1.08
C PHE A 203 -7.87 -14.77 -2.53
N ASN A 204 -8.34 -16.00 -2.74
CA ASN A 204 -8.77 -16.45 -4.05
C ASN A 204 -10.14 -15.84 -4.40
N GLY A 205 -10.18 -15.08 -5.48
CA GLY A 205 -11.41 -14.59 -6.11
C GLY A 205 -11.80 -15.46 -7.30
N ILE A 206 -12.99 -15.19 -7.87
CA ILE A 206 -13.46 -15.87 -9.10
C ILE A 206 -12.59 -15.52 -10.31
N SER A 207 -11.78 -14.46 -10.24
CA SER A 207 -10.65 -14.19 -11.14
C SER A 207 -9.46 -13.63 -10.34
N THR A 208 -8.27 -13.70 -10.94
CA THR A 208 -7.03 -13.19 -10.32
C THR A 208 -6.34 -12.24 -11.29
N LEU A 209 -6.06 -11.01 -10.86
CA LEU A 209 -5.30 -10.06 -11.67
C LEU A 209 -3.80 -10.39 -11.57
N LYS A 210 -3.14 -10.52 -12.72
CA LYS A 210 -1.75 -10.96 -12.87
C LYS A 210 -0.83 -9.83 -13.32
N ALA A 211 0.46 -9.95 -12.99
CA ALA A 211 1.50 -8.99 -13.34
C ALA A 211 1.54 -8.64 -14.82
N ASP A 212 1.43 -9.64 -15.70
CA ASP A 212 1.51 -9.43 -17.16
C ASP A 212 0.39 -8.49 -17.65
N SER A 213 -0.82 -8.62 -17.11
CA SER A 213 -1.96 -7.75 -17.48
C SER A 213 -1.71 -6.28 -17.08
N ILE A 214 -1.18 -6.01 -15.88
CA ILE A 214 -0.90 -4.62 -15.47
C ILE A 214 0.30 -4.03 -16.21
N ILE A 215 1.30 -4.84 -16.54
CA ILE A 215 2.46 -4.42 -17.33
C ILE A 215 2.05 -4.08 -18.77
N ALA A 216 1.11 -4.84 -19.33
CA ALA A 216 0.54 -4.57 -20.67
C ALA A 216 -0.50 -3.43 -20.66
N GLY A 217 -0.98 -2.98 -19.50
CA GLY A 217 -2.05 -1.99 -19.39
C GLY A 217 -3.39 -2.50 -19.90
N GLU A 218 -3.67 -3.78 -19.71
CA GLU A 218 -4.94 -4.38 -20.13
C GLU A 218 -6.11 -3.81 -19.33
N ILE A 219 -7.21 -3.55 -20.01
CA ILE A 219 -8.47 -3.10 -19.40
C ILE A 219 -9.57 -4.11 -19.82
N PRO A 220 -9.74 -5.19 -19.06
CA PRO A 220 -10.77 -6.20 -19.34
C PRO A 220 -12.18 -5.61 -19.38
N GLU A 221 -13.09 -6.25 -20.12
CA GLU A 221 -14.48 -5.80 -20.27
C GLU A 221 -15.26 -5.81 -18.94
N ASP A 222 -14.84 -6.61 -17.97
CA ASP A 222 -15.43 -6.70 -16.63
C ASP A 222 -14.78 -5.76 -15.61
N SER A 223 -13.90 -4.85 -16.02
CA SER A 223 -13.22 -3.91 -15.11
C SER A 223 -14.22 -2.99 -14.41
N ILE A 224 -14.08 -2.83 -13.10
CA ILE A 224 -14.90 -1.95 -12.24
C ILE A 224 -14.25 -0.59 -11.98
N GLY A 225 -13.12 -0.30 -12.60
CA GLY A 225 -12.37 0.93 -12.55
C GLY A 225 -10.91 0.70 -12.93
N LEU A 226 -10.05 1.69 -12.68
CA LEU A 226 -8.65 1.68 -13.10
C LEU A 226 -7.70 1.77 -11.90
N GLY A 227 -6.56 1.08 -12.01
CA GLY A 227 -5.35 1.31 -11.26
C GLY A 227 -4.29 1.97 -12.16
N SER A 228 -3.36 2.74 -11.59
CA SER A 228 -2.28 3.39 -12.35
C SER A 228 -1.02 3.64 -11.51
N TYR A 229 -0.94 3.05 -10.33
CA TYR A 229 0.25 3.19 -9.51
C TYR A 229 1.36 2.27 -10.01
N ILE A 230 2.59 2.71 -9.83
CA ILE A 230 3.79 1.93 -10.18
C ILE A 230 3.84 0.59 -9.45
N ILE A 231 4.51 -0.40 -10.02
CA ILE A 231 4.97 -1.57 -9.27
C ILE A 231 6.05 -1.06 -8.29
N ASP A 232 5.82 -1.24 -6.99
CA ASP A 232 6.67 -0.77 -5.89
C ASP A 232 6.89 -1.92 -4.90
N ILE A 233 7.84 -2.79 -5.23
CA ILE A 233 8.13 -3.99 -4.43
C ILE A 233 9.27 -3.66 -3.46
N HIS A 234 8.97 -3.68 -2.17
CA HIS A 234 9.99 -3.68 -1.13
C HIS A 234 10.48 -5.11 -0.90
N ASP A 235 11.77 -5.35 -1.13
CA ASP A 235 12.35 -6.68 -0.94
C ASP A 235 12.12 -7.18 0.50
N GLY A 236 11.47 -8.32 0.64
CA GLY A 236 11.22 -8.96 1.94
C GLY A 236 12.48 -9.56 2.58
N GLY A 237 13.58 -9.65 1.85
CA GLY A 237 14.86 -10.21 2.29
C GLY A 237 15.99 -9.20 2.47
N GLY A 238 15.80 -7.93 2.10
CA GLY A 238 16.87 -6.94 2.11
C GLY A 238 16.40 -5.48 2.09
N ALA A 239 17.34 -4.56 1.91
CA ALA A 239 17.10 -3.11 1.89
C ALA A 239 16.54 -2.60 0.54
N GLY A 240 16.57 -3.42 -0.49
CA GLY A 240 16.25 -3.04 -1.87
C GLY A 240 14.77 -2.74 -2.12
N THR A 241 14.52 -1.95 -3.16
CA THR A 241 13.19 -1.69 -3.69
C THR A 241 13.24 -1.80 -5.21
N ILE A 242 12.27 -2.50 -5.81
CA ILE A 242 12.08 -2.60 -7.25
C ILE A 242 10.94 -1.68 -7.62
N VAL A 243 11.20 -0.72 -8.50
CA VAL A 243 10.20 0.22 -9.00
C VAL A 243 10.11 0.12 -10.52
N LYS A 244 8.89 -0.12 -11.03
CA LYS A 244 8.62 -0.16 -12.47
C LYS A 244 7.34 0.59 -12.77
N LYS A 245 7.38 1.49 -13.76
CA LYS A 245 6.18 2.16 -14.26
C LYS A 245 5.30 1.17 -15.00
N VAL A 246 3.99 1.34 -14.83
CA VAL A 246 2.98 0.63 -15.60
C VAL A 246 1.98 1.63 -16.18
N PRO A 247 1.39 1.35 -17.35
CA PRO A 247 0.27 2.15 -17.85
C PRO A 247 -0.96 1.96 -16.94
N PRO A 248 -2.00 2.80 -17.05
CA PRO A 248 -3.28 2.53 -16.43
C PRO A 248 -3.80 1.15 -16.84
N TYR A 249 -4.32 0.40 -15.87
CA TYR A 249 -4.82 -0.96 -16.05
C TYR A 249 -6.20 -1.14 -15.42
N GLY A 250 -6.99 -2.07 -15.94
CA GLY A 250 -8.32 -2.36 -15.43
C GLY A 250 -8.29 -3.23 -14.17
N LEU A 251 -9.28 -3.04 -13.31
CA LEU A 251 -9.51 -3.83 -12.11
C LEU A 251 -10.71 -4.76 -12.34
N PRO A 252 -10.52 -6.07 -12.66
CA PRO A 252 -11.60 -6.98 -12.94
C PRO A 252 -12.54 -7.15 -11.76
N TYR A 253 -13.85 -7.23 -12.01
CA TYR A 253 -14.84 -7.45 -10.95
C TYR A 253 -14.55 -8.69 -10.10
N GLY A 254 -14.16 -9.77 -10.78
CA GLY A 254 -13.96 -11.06 -10.13
C GLY A 254 -12.85 -11.10 -9.08
N VAL A 255 -11.93 -10.12 -9.04
CA VAL A 255 -10.92 -10.04 -7.97
C VAL A 255 -11.51 -9.67 -6.61
N THR A 256 -12.73 -9.11 -6.62
CA THR A 256 -13.46 -8.71 -5.41
C THR A 256 -14.49 -9.74 -4.94
N VAL A 257 -14.71 -10.82 -5.65
CA VAL A 257 -15.71 -11.85 -5.31
C VAL A 257 -14.99 -13.10 -4.83
N SER A 258 -15.22 -13.53 -3.60
CA SER A 258 -14.62 -14.74 -3.05
C SER A 258 -14.98 -15.98 -3.90
N ALA A 259 -13.98 -16.84 -4.16
CA ALA A 259 -14.20 -18.11 -4.83
C ALA A 259 -14.66 -19.23 -3.89
N ASP A 260 -14.49 -19.04 -2.58
CA ASP A 260 -14.72 -20.06 -1.57
C ASP A 260 -15.97 -19.81 -0.73
N ILE A 261 -16.38 -18.53 -0.59
CA ILE A 261 -17.51 -18.11 0.25
C ILE A 261 -18.47 -17.31 -0.63
N ASP A 262 -19.67 -17.82 -0.84
CA ASP A 262 -20.59 -17.36 -1.88
C ASP A 262 -21.19 -15.97 -1.66
N ASN A 263 -21.35 -15.54 -0.38
CA ASN A 263 -21.87 -14.24 0.00
C ASN A 263 -20.78 -13.27 0.52
N LEU A 264 -19.49 -13.57 0.24
CA LEU A 264 -18.37 -12.74 0.67
C LEU A 264 -17.72 -12.01 -0.50
N MET A 265 -17.51 -10.73 -0.33
CA MET A 265 -16.72 -9.88 -1.21
C MET A 265 -15.44 -9.40 -0.51
N LEU A 266 -14.40 -9.15 -1.28
CA LEU A 266 -13.06 -8.76 -0.83
C LEU A 266 -12.76 -7.33 -1.31
N THR A 267 -12.11 -6.51 -0.48
CA THR A 267 -11.67 -5.17 -0.88
C THR A 267 -10.31 -4.81 -0.28
N GLY A 268 -9.65 -3.81 -0.85
CA GLY A 268 -8.36 -3.36 -0.35
C GLY A 268 -7.22 -4.34 -0.68
N ARG A 269 -6.34 -4.61 0.30
CA ARG A 269 -5.13 -5.43 0.11
C ARG A 269 -5.39 -6.94 0.03
N CYS A 270 -6.54 -7.42 0.43
CA CYS A 270 -6.84 -8.85 0.51
C CYS A 270 -7.48 -9.45 -0.75
N VAL A 271 -7.68 -8.65 -1.81
CA VAL A 271 -8.27 -9.10 -3.09
C VAL A 271 -7.40 -10.11 -3.85
N SER A 272 -8.00 -10.76 -4.86
CA SER A 272 -7.35 -11.81 -5.66
C SER A 272 -6.37 -11.25 -6.68
N VAL A 273 -5.11 -11.19 -6.30
CA VAL A 273 -4.00 -10.71 -7.15
C VAL A 273 -2.72 -11.48 -6.85
N ASP A 274 -1.75 -11.48 -7.78
CA ASP A 274 -0.41 -11.97 -7.46
C ASP A 274 0.40 -10.96 -6.63
N SER A 275 1.57 -11.38 -6.15
CA SER A 275 2.43 -10.57 -5.27
C SER A 275 2.95 -9.29 -5.95
N VAL A 276 3.15 -9.31 -7.26
CA VAL A 276 3.62 -8.17 -8.04
C VAL A 276 2.51 -7.13 -8.18
N VAL A 277 1.30 -7.56 -8.55
CA VAL A 277 0.12 -6.69 -8.65
C VAL A 277 -0.19 -6.05 -7.31
N MET A 278 -0.06 -6.80 -6.19
CA MET A 278 -0.26 -6.27 -4.85
C MET A 278 0.59 -5.02 -4.59
N SER A 279 1.81 -4.98 -5.07
CA SER A 279 2.71 -3.85 -4.88
C SER A 279 2.23 -2.55 -5.55
N SER A 280 1.45 -2.66 -6.61
CA SER A 280 0.81 -1.54 -7.33
C SER A 280 -0.60 -1.22 -6.78
N LEU A 281 -1.38 -2.26 -6.48
CA LEU A 281 -2.80 -2.12 -6.15
C LEU A 281 -3.06 -1.56 -4.75
N ARG A 282 -2.21 -1.88 -3.77
CA ARG A 282 -2.41 -1.61 -2.32
C ARG A 282 -2.55 -0.15 -1.92
N VAL A 283 -2.33 0.80 -2.83
CA VAL A 283 -2.44 2.23 -2.54
C VAL A 283 -3.89 2.66 -2.37
N MET A 284 -4.11 3.66 -1.50
CA MET A 284 -5.45 4.12 -1.14
C MET A 284 -6.38 4.39 -2.33
N PRO A 285 -5.97 5.11 -3.39
CA PRO A 285 -6.88 5.39 -4.51
C PRO A 285 -7.41 4.12 -5.17
N THR A 286 -6.55 3.13 -5.43
CA THR A 286 -6.96 1.85 -6.04
C THR A 286 -7.85 1.05 -5.10
N CYS A 287 -7.54 1.03 -3.80
CA CYS A 287 -8.39 0.39 -2.79
C CYS A 287 -9.79 1.03 -2.70
N MET A 288 -9.89 2.37 -2.85
CA MET A 288 -11.18 3.07 -2.89
C MET A 288 -12.01 2.67 -4.11
N VAL A 289 -11.37 2.53 -5.28
CA VAL A 289 -12.05 2.05 -6.51
C VAL A 289 -12.61 0.64 -6.32
N LEU A 290 -11.81 -0.26 -5.74
CA LEU A 290 -12.28 -1.63 -5.41
C LEU A 290 -13.45 -1.60 -4.43
N GLY A 291 -13.38 -0.75 -3.39
CA GLY A 291 -14.45 -0.60 -2.40
C GLY A 291 -15.76 -0.08 -3.00
N GLU A 292 -15.70 0.91 -3.90
CA GLU A 292 -16.87 1.43 -4.61
C GLU A 292 -17.48 0.37 -5.53
N GLY A 293 -16.64 -0.36 -6.27
CA GLY A 293 -17.07 -1.46 -7.12
C GLY A 293 -17.78 -2.57 -6.35
N ALA A 294 -17.15 -3.06 -5.28
CA ALA A 294 -17.71 -4.12 -4.43
C ALA A 294 -18.99 -3.67 -3.72
N GLY A 295 -19.02 -2.46 -3.13
CA GLY A 295 -20.21 -1.92 -2.45
C GLY A 295 -21.39 -1.72 -3.39
N THR A 296 -21.15 -1.22 -4.61
CA THR A 296 -22.20 -1.07 -5.63
C THR A 296 -22.74 -2.43 -6.09
N ALA A 297 -21.84 -3.41 -6.31
CA ALA A 297 -22.22 -4.77 -6.69
C ALA A 297 -23.03 -5.46 -5.58
N ALA A 298 -22.59 -5.38 -4.32
CA ALA A 298 -23.30 -5.93 -3.17
C ALA A 298 -24.73 -5.36 -3.07
N ALA A 299 -24.87 -4.03 -3.22
CA ALA A 299 -26.19 -3.39 -3.19
C ALA A 299 -27.10 -3.86 -4.35
N MET A 300 -26.54 -4.09 -5.54
CA MET A 300 -27.28 -4.64 -6.69
C MET A 300 -27.69 -6.09 -6.45
N ALA A 301 -26.79 -6.91 -5.90
CA ALA A 301 -27.05 -8.32 -5.61
C ALA A 301 -28.16 -8.45 -4.53
N VAL A 302 -28.09 -7.71 -3.45
CA VAL A 302 -29.13 -7.69 -2.41
C VAL A 302 -30.50 -7.29 -2.96
N LYS A 303 -30.56 -6.24 -3.80
CA LYS A 303 -31.83 -5.80 -4.43
C LYS A 303 -32.42 -6.84 -5.34
N LYS A 304 -31.59 -7.59 -6.08
CA LYS A 304 -32.03 -8.64 -7.01
C LYS A 304 -32.18 -10.01 -6.36
N LYS A 305 -31.77 -10.17 -5.11
CA LYS A 305 -31.74 -11.44 -4.36
C LYS A 305 -30.90 -12.51 -5.08
N ILE A 306 -29.71 -12.13 -5.50
CA ILE A 306 -28.70 -12.97 -6.17
C ILE A 306 -27.39 -12.93 -5.39
N LEU A 307 -26.49 -13.87 -5.67
CA LEU A 307 -25.12 -13.87 -5.12
C LEU A 307 -24.22 -12.84 -5.82
N PRO A 308 -23.11 -12.41 -5.18
CA PRO A 308 -22.11 -11.55 -5.82
C PRO A 308 -21.62 -12.07 -7.17
N ALA A 309 -21.40 -13.38 -7.30
CA ALA A 309 -20.94 -14.00 -8.53
C ALA A 309 -21.91 -13.86 -9.71
N ASP A 310 -23.22 -13.71 -9.43
CA ASP A 310 -24.28 -13.59 -10.43
C ASP A 310 -24.57 -12.15 -10.87
N VAL A 311 -23.84 -11.17 -10.34
CA VAL A 311 -24.03 -9.76 -10.70
C VAL A 311 -23.73 -9.53 -12.16
N ASN A 312 -24.69 -8.93 -12.88
CA ASN A 312 -24.47 -8.52 -14.26
C ASN A 312 -23.47 -7.36 -14.35
N VAL A 313 -22.24 -7.69 -14.72
CA VAL A 313 -21.12 -6.73 -14.73
C VAL A 313 -21.36 -5.57 -15.69
N LYS A 314 -22.05 -5.76 -16.81
CA LYS A 314 -22.38 -4.66 -17.74
C LYS A 314 -23.29 -3.62 -17.08
N GLN A 315 -24.27 -4.06 -16.27
CA GLN A 315 -25.14 -3.16 -15.50
C GLN A 315 -24.39 -2.50 -14.36
N LEU A 316 -23.50 -3.24 -13.68
CA LEU A 316 -22.62 -2.70 -12.64
C LEU A 316 -21.74 -1.56 -13.20
N ARG A 317 -21.04 -1.82 -14.29
CA ARG A 317 -20.20 -0.83 -14.99
C ARG A 317 -20.96 0.43 -15.38
N LYS A 318 -22.17 0.25 -15.95
CA LYS A 318 -23.04 1.40 -16.26
C LYS A 318 -23.30 2.25 -15.01
N LYS A 319 -23.62 1.59 -13.89
CA LYS A 319 -23.89 2.30 -12.62
C LYS A 319 -22.65 3.01 -12.08
N LEU A 320 -21.48 2.37 -12.15
CA LEU A 320 -20.22 2.98 -11.74
C LEU A 320 -19.85 4.21 -12.57
N VAL A 321 -20.06 4.15 -13.91
CA VAL A 321 -19.86 5.31 -14.79
C VAL A 321 -20.83 6.45 -14.46
N GLU A 322 -22.10 6.15 -14.17
CA GLU A 322 -23.08 7.15 -13.69
C GLU A 322 -22.64 7.82 -12.37
N ASN A 323 -21.90 7.11 -11.54
CA ASN A 323 -21.31 7.63 -10.29
C ASN A 323 -19.99 8.38 -10.51
N GLY A 324 -19.44 8.41 -11.72
CA GLY A 324 -18.20 9.12 -12.05
C GLY A 324 -16.93 8.27 -12.06
N VAL A 325 -17.05 6.94 -11.93
CA VAL A 325 -15.88 6.04 -12.00
C VAL A 325 -15.32 6.00 -13.41
N LEU A 326 -14.01 6.20 -13.54
CA LEU A 326 -13.30 6.14 -14.81
C LEU A 326 -13.11 4.69 -15.25
N MET A 327 -13.51 4.37 -16.49
CA MET A 327 -13.35 3.05 -17.12
C MET A 327 -12.34 3.05 -18.26
N ALA A 328 -11.77 4.20 -18.58
CA ALA A 328 -10.70 4.38 -19.55
C ALA A 328 -9.78 5.52 -19.09
N PRO A 329 -8.50 5.50 -19.50
CA PRO A 329 -7.59 6.60 -19.24
C PRO A 329 -8.14 7.92 -19.81
N VAL A 330 -7.99 9.00 -19.05
CA VAL A 330 -8.33 10.34 -19.54
C VAL A 330 -7.16 10.82 -20.39
N GLU A 331 -7.44 11.18 -21.65
CA GLU A 331 -6.43 11.85 -22.47
C GLU A 331 -6.05 13.19 -21.85
N LYS A 332 -4.74 13.41 -21.67
CA LYS A 332 -4.27 14.74 -21.29
C LYS A 332 -4.65 15.69 -22.43
N LYS A 333 -5.51 16.66 -22.16
CA LYS A 333 -5.62 17.83 -23.02
C LYS A 333 -4.34 18.63 -22.80
N ASP A 334 -3.53 18.72 -23.86
CA ASP A 334 -2.36 19.61 -23.94
C ASP A 334 -2.73 21.06 -23.64
#